data_3d02e52166e25c61e15db43ce841ee8a
#
_entry.id   3d02e52166e25c61e15db43ce841ee8a
#
_cell.length_a   1.000
_cell.length_b   1.000
_cell.length_c   1.000
_cell.angle_alpha   90.00
_cell.angle_beta   90.00
_cell.angle_gamma   90.00
#
_symmetry.space_group_name_H-M   'P 1'
#
loop_
_entity.id
_entity.type
_entity.pdbx_description
1 polymer ?
#
loop_
_entity_poly.entity_id
_entity_poly.type
_entity_poly.pdbx_seq_one_letter_code
_entity_poly.pdbx_strand_id
1 'polypeptide(L)'
;LYGTSLSGIAVDEYAVTDVNGVATFEDVLISGSTPYTVEEVDTAIRYVVPEAQSAPINWNEVTNRSFLNILKKFSVTVTKSDAETGTAQGDASLAGAVYGIYKGEALVDTYTTDKNGQFVTKEYICDNDWTVREITPSEGYLLDTTVHKVGAEPQFYTVEHNQTANDVTEQVVKGNIAIIKHTDNGETQIETPESGAEFAVYLKAAGSYEVAEDTERDYLTCDENGFAQTKDMPYGIYTVHQVSGWEGSELMPDFDVFISQNGATYRYLINNAPFNSFIKIVKQDAETGKTIPYAGAGFKIYDPEGNPVTMTFTYPMPTTIDVFYTNAEGSLVTPEKLSFGKGYSVVEVQAPYGYVLDETPVYFDVTEDNSTEESGVTVVKVDKPNMAQKGTIAVEKTGEVFFGVSVIGGVDESGNELPTIYQPQYEKRGLPGAVYEIVAAEDIITPDGTVRNQKGEVVDTVTTDENGTAVSRELYLGKYEVREITAPHGMVLNPEPHCVELVYAGQNVAVTETATSFENERQKVEISLVKSIEQNEHFGIGTNGEMKNISFGLFAAEEIVSASGTSIPANGLVEIISLNEDGTAK
;
A
#
# COMPACT_ATOMS: atom_id res chain seq x y z
N LEU A 1 -51.60 5.34 -7.24
CA LEU A 1 -52.36 6.47 -6.69
C LEU A 1 -53.58 5.95 -5.97
N TYR A 2 -53.73 6.19 -4.70
CA TYR A 2 -54.87 5.70 -3.94
C TYR A 2 -55.33 6.68 -2.84
N GLY A 3 -56.56 6.54 -2.43
CA GLY A 3 -57.19 7.33 -1.38
C GLY A 3 -58.68 7.52 -1.59
N THR A 4 -59.25 8.56 -0.99
CA THR A 4 -60.70 8.84 -1.08
C THR A 4 -60.92 10.24 -1.66
N SER A 5 -61.79 10.31 -2.69
CA SER A 5 -62.17 11.57 -3.34
C SER A 5 -63.01 12.46 -2.42
N LEU A 6 -63.16 13.73 -2.79
CA LEU A 6 -64.05 14.69 -2.13
C LEU A 6 -65.50 14.18 -2.04
N SER A 7 -65.94 13.38 -3.01
CA SER A 7 -67.26 12.75 -3.04
C SER A 7 -67.37 11.43 -2.27
N GLY A 8 -66.29 11.01 -1.60
CA GLY A 8 -66.28 9.76 -0.81
C GLY A 8 -66.03 8.49 -1.65
N ILE A 9 -65.65 8.62 -2.91
CA ILE A 9 -65.36 7.49 -3.79
C ILE A 9 -63.92 7.07 -3.55
N ALA A 10 -63.65 5.78 -3.38
CA ALA A 10 -62.32 5.23 -3.33
C ALA A 10 -61.67 5.31 -4.71
N VAL A 11 -60.42 5.80 -4.74
CA VAL A 11 -59.55 5.86 -5.92
C VAL A 11 -58.42 4.87 -5.67
N ASP A 12 -58.17 4.00 -6.65
CA ASP A 12 -57.03 3.06 -6.65
C ASP A 12 -56.62 2.86 -8.12
N GLU A 13 -55.67 3.63 -8.57
CA GLU A 13 -55.26 3.70 -9.98
C GLU A 13 -53.77 3.40 -10.12
N TYR A 14 -53.43 2.75 -11.23
CA TYR A 14 -52.06 2.37 -11.59
C TYR A 14 -51.68 3.02 -12.91
N ALA A 15 -50.49 3.54 -12.98
CA ALA A 15 -49.88 4.06 -14.19
C ALA A 15 -48.42 3.52 -14.31
N VAL A 16 -47.97 3.36 -15.53
CA VAL A 16 -46.63 2.91 -15.83
C VAL A 16 -45.86 4.09 -16.43
N THR A 17 -44.63 4.26 -16.01
CA THR A 17 -43.76 5.32 -16.55
C THR A 17 -43.42 5.08 -18.03
N ASP A 18 -43.45 6.14 -18.81
CA ASP A 18 -43.00 6.16 -20.21
C ASP A 18 -41.47 6.11 -20.33
N VAL A 19 -40.97 6.23 -21.56
CA VAL A 19 -39.53 6.23 -21.86
C VAL A 19 -38.76 7.43 -21.25
N ASN A 20 -39.49 8.47 -20.81
CA ASN A 20 -38.93 9.65 -20.15
C ASN A 20 -39.04 9.55 -18.61
N GLY A 21 -39.56 8.43 -18.08
CA GLY A 21 -39.80 8.24 -16.67
C GLY A 21 -41.04 8.98 -16.14
N VAL A 22 -42.00 9.33 -16.99
CA VAL A 22 -43.22 10.05 -16.61
C VAL A 22 -44.39 9.08 -16.59
N ALA A 23 -45.11 9.00 -15.46
CA ALA A 23 -46.41 8.36 -15.34
C ALA A 23 -47.48 9.44 -15.16
N THR A 24 -48.57 9.31 -15.87
CA THR A 24 -49.71 10.25 -15.82
C THR A 24 -50.97 9.52 -15.38
N PHE A 25 -51.63 10.07 -14.40
CA PHE A 25 -53.01 9.71 -14.02
C PHE A 25 -53.89 10.80 -14.58
N GLU A 26 -54.79 10.44 -15.49
CA GLU A 26 -55.70 11.37 -16.18
C GLU A 26 -57.10 11.33 -15.54
N ASP A 27 -57.80 12.45 -15.55
CA ASP A 27 -59.20 12.57 -15.07
C ASP A 27 -59.41 12.11 -13.61
N VAL A 28 -58.39 12.25 -12.77
CA VAL A 28 -58.45 11.86 -11.36
C VAL A 28 -59.50 12.72 -10.61
N LEU A 29 -60.35 12.09 -9.81
CA LEU A 29 -61.31 12.80 -8.98
C LEU A 29 -60.58 13.74 -8.00
N ILE A 30 -61.17 14.91 -7.70
CA ILE A 30 -60.64 15.86 -6.72
C ILE A 30 -60.47 15.17 -5.35
N SER A 31 -59.35 15.35 -4.71
CA SER A 31 -59.09 14.83 -3.34
C SER A 31 -59.96 15.55 -2.31
N GLY A 32 -60.32 14.84 -1.24
CA GLY A 32 -61.01 15.44 -0.09
C GLY A 32 -60.06 16.28 0.77
N SER A 33 -60.37 16.41 2.04
CA SER A 33 -59.51 17.05 3.05
C SER A 33 -58.20 16.28 3.26
N THR A 34 -58.17 14.99 2.94
CA THR A 34 -56.99 14.13 2.93
C THR A 34 -56.50 13.99 1.49
N PRO A 35 -55.30 14.41 1.16
CA PRO A 35 -54.71 14.17 -0.17
C PRO A 35 -54.62 12.69 -0.50
N TYR A 36 -54.57 12.35 -1.79
CA TYR A 36 -54.22 11.00 -2.19
C TYR A 36 -52.75 10.70 -1.85
N THR A 37 -52.47 9.41 -1.82
CA THR A 37 -51.09 8.91 -1.76
C THR A 37 -50.67 8.39 -3.13
N VAL A 38 -49.53 8.83 -3.59
CA VAL A 38 -48.82 8.25 -4.75
C VAL A 38 -47.65 7.46 -4.23
N GLU A 39 -47.56 6.22 -4.64
CA GLU A 39 -46.42 5.36 -4.34
C GLU A 39 -45.97 4.62 -5.58
N GLU A 40 -44.70 4.33 -5.64
CA GLU A 40 -44.12 3.43 -6.62
C GLU A 40 -44.28 2.01 -6.08
N VAL A 41 -44.96 1.14 -6.83
CA VAL A 41 -45.26 -0.23 -6.39
C VAL A 41 -44.25 -1.24 -6.87
N ASP A 42 -43.51 -0.90 -7.91
CA ASP A 42 -42.44 -1.73 -8.47
C ASP A 42 -41.37 -0.86 -9.13
N THR A 43 -40.14 -1.29 -9.08
CA THR A 43 -38.99 -0.62 -9.69
C THR A 43 -38.01 -1.63 -10.28
N ALA A 44 -37.06 -1.15 -11.07
CA ALA A 44 -35.98 -2.01 -11.54
C ALA A 44 -35.19 -2.60 -10.36
N ILE A 45 -34.91 -3.88 -10.42
CA ILE A 45 -34.40 -4.71 -9.31
C ILE A 45 -33.15 -4.15 -8.58
N ARG A 46 -32.41 -3.24 -9.23
CA ARG A 46 -31.21 -2.60 -8.66
C ARG A 46 -31.50 -1.37 -7.80
N TYR A 47 -32.75 -0.94 -7.75
CA TYR A 47 -33.13 0.28 -7.06
C TYR A 47 -34.03 -0.03 -5.87
N VAL A 48 -34.07 0.88 -4.93
CA VAL A 48 -34.99 0.89 -3.81
C VAL A 48 -36.24 1.63 -4.23
N VAL A 49 -37.38 1.09 -3.88
CA VAL A 49 -38.68 1.79 -4.04
C VAL A 49 -38.69 3.00 -3.11
N PRO A 50 -38.90 4.22 -3.61
CA PRO A 50 -38.92 5.43 -2.79
C PRO A 50 -40.17 5.49 -1.91
N GLU A 51 -40.12 6.34 -0.88
CA GLU A 51 -41.25 6.58 -0.01
C GLU A 51 -42.47 7.18 -0.76
N ALA A 52 -43.65 6.78 -0.35
CA ALA A 52 -44.88 7.33 -0.87
C ALA A 52 -45.00 8.84 -0.61
N GLN A 53 -45.65 9.55 -1.52
CA GLN A 53 -45.84 10.99 -1.43
C GLN A 53 -47.32 11.36 -1.40
N SER A 54 -47.65 12.42 -0.70
CA SER A 54 -48.98 13.01 -0.68
C SER A 54 -49.22 13.81 -1.96
N ALA A 55 -50.39 13.59 -2.59
CA ALA A 55 -50.79 14.27 -3.82
C ALA A 55 -52.20 14.89 -3.70
N PRO A 56 -52.28 16.16 -3.32
CA PRO A 56 -53.57 16.85 -3.36
C PRO A 56 -53.98 17.10 -4.82
N ILE A 57 -55.16 16.72 -5.17
CA ILE A 57 -55.73 16.93 -6.51
C ILE A 57 -56.83 17.98 -6.42
N ASN A 58 -56.63 19.10 -7.10
CA ASN A 58 -57.54 20.21 -7.15
C ASN A 58 -58.19 20.35 -8.54
N TRP A 59 -59.26 21.10 -8.60
CA TRP A 59 -59.98 21.35 -9.85
C TRP A 59 -59.08 22.10 -10.88
N ASN A 60 -58.98 21.52 -12.07
CA ASN A 60 -58.26 22.08 -13.22
C ASN A 60 -56.78 22.41 -12.92
N GLU A 61 -56.12 21.68 -12.04
CA GLU A 61 -54.71 21.78 -11.71
C GLU A 61 -54.00 20.47 -11.99
N VAL A 62 -52.72 20.57 -12.33
CA VAL A 62 -51.82 19.42 -12.46
C VAL A 62 -50.95 19.32 -11.22
N THR A 63 -51.07 18.24 -10.48
CA THR A 63 -50.18 17.95 -9.36
C THR A 63 -48.99 17.10 -9.83
N ASN A 64 -47.81 17.65 -9.69
CA ASN A 64 -46.59 16.94 -10.03
C ASN A 64 -45.90 16.37 -8.77
N ARG A 65 -45.40 15.17 -8.88
CA ARG A 65 -44.55 14.52 -7.89
C ARG A 65 -43.34 13.94 -8.56
N SER A 66 -42.22 13.96 -7.87
CA SER A 66 -40.99 13.37 -8.38
C SER A 66 -40.48 12.31 -7.40
N PHE A 67 -40.18 11.17 -7.91
CA PHE A 67 -39.59 10.06 -7.19
C PHE A 67 -38.17 9.84 -7.66
N LEU A 68 -37.27 9.60 -6.74
CA LEU A 68 -35.89 9.27 -7.02
C LEU A 68 -35.60 7.85 -6.55
N ASN A 69 -35.34 6.97 -7.48
CA ASN A 69 -34.90 5.61 -7.16
C ASN A 69 -33.41 5.60 -6.89
N ILE A 70 -33.06 5.14 -5.71
CA ILE A 70 -31.67 5.09 -5.25
C ILE A 70 -31.13 3.68 -5.47
N LEU A 71 -29.91 3.57 -5.97
CA LEU A 71 -29.26 2.27 -6.18
C LEU A 71 -29.03 1.56 -4.85
N LYS A 72 -29.37 0.29 -4.83
CA LYS A 72 -29.01 -0.62 -3.74
C LYS A 72 -27.52 -0.84 -3.72
N LYS A 73 -26.91 -0.64 -2.57
CA LYS A 73 -25.49 -0.83 -2.31
C LYS A 73 -25.29 -1.78 -1.15
N PHE A 74 -24.13 -2.35 -1.07
CA PHE A 74 -23.74 -3.18 0.06
C PHE A 74 -22.29 -2.96 0.44
N SER A 75 -22.00 -3.13 1.70
CA SER A 75 -20.65 -3.25 2.25
C SER A 75 -20.42 -4.66 2.75
N VAL A 76 -19.17 -5.06 2.82
CA VAL A 76 -18.74 -6.36 3.33
C VAL A 76 -17.93 -6.16 4.60
N THR A 77 -18.32 -6.84 5.67
CA THR A 77 -17.48 -7.02 6.86
C THR A 77 -16.80 -8.36 6.72
N VAL A 78 -15.49 -8.38 6.63
CA VAL A 78 -14.70 -9.61 6.63
C VAL A 78 -14.10 -9.78 8.02
N THR A 79 -14.24 -10.98 8.57
CA THR A 79 -13.64 -11.38 9.84
C THR A 79 -12.75 -12.59 9.59
N LYS A 80 -11.44 -12.40 9.75
CA LYS A 80 -10.43 -13.45 9.72
C LYS A 80 -10.29 -14.04 11.11
N SER A 81 -10.26 -15.36 11.19
CA SER A 81 -10.01 -16.10 12.41
C SER A 81 -9.07 -17.29 12.17
N ASP A 82 -8.45 -17.75 13.22
CA ASP A 82 -7.68 -18.99 13.19
C ASP A 82 -8.60 -20.22 13.01
N ALA A 83 -8.20 -21.16 12.15
CA ALA A 83 -9.02 -22.31 11.79
C ALA A 83 -9.19 -23.33 12.92
N GLU A 84 -8.30 -23.34 13.92
CA GLU A 84 -8.33 -24.31 15.03
C GLU A 84 -8.91 -23.73 16.31
N THR A 85 -8.50 -22.52 16.66
CA THR A 85 -8.83 -21.89 17.95
C THR A 85 -9.82 -20.73 17.83
N GLY A 86 -9.99 -20.20 16.64
CA GLY A 86 -10.76 -18.98 16.38
C GLY A 86 -10.03 -17.69 16.74
N THR A 87 -8.93 -17.76 17.48
CA THR A 87 -8.07 -16.63 17.90
C THR A 87 -6.64 -16.87 17.44
N ALA A 88 -5.83 -15.81 17.32
CA ALA A 88 -4.43 -15.95 16.94
C ALA A 88 -3.68 -16.90 17.89
N GLN A 89 -2.81 -17.74 17.32
CA GLN A 89 -1.97 -18.69 18.05
C GLN A 89 -0.50 -18.24 18.01
N GLY A 90 0.23 -18.46 19.09
CA GLY A 90 1.64 -18.10 19.21
C GLY A 90 1.86 -16.60 19.04
N ASP A 91 2.90 -16.26 18.29
CA ASP A 91 3.20 -14.87 17.93
C ASP A 91 2.54 -14.45 16.60
N ALA A 92 1.68 -15.29 16.04
CA ALA A 92 0.98 -14.97 14.80
C ALA A 92 -0.06 -13.86 15.01
N SER A 93 -0.33 -13.10 13.96
CA SER A 93 -1.25 -11.97 14.01
C SER A 93 -2.40 -12.15 13.01
N LEU A 94 -3.62 -11.87 13.43
CA LEU A 94 -4.76 -11.74 12.51
C LEU A 94 -4.77 -10.39 11.78
N ALA A 95 -4.01 -9.41 12.28
CA ALA A 95 -3.84 -8.12 11.63
C ALA A 95 -2.84 -8.19 10.48
N GLY A 96 -3.08 -7.37 9.47
CA GLY A 96 -2.12 -7.21 8.36
C GLY A 96 -2.37 -8.11 7.16
N ALA A 97 -3.36 -9.00 7.20
CA ALA A 97 -3.78 -9.74 6.02
C ALA A 97 -4.40 -8.79 4.99
N VAL A 98 -3.97 -8.90 3.75
CA VAL A 98 -4.47 -8.07 2.65
C VAL A 98 -5.44 -8.87 1.81
N TYR A 99 -6.65 -8.33 1.69
CA TYR A 99 -7.73 -8.91 0.89
C TYR A 99 -8.07 -8.01 -0.29
N GLY A 100 -8.27 -8.62 -1.46
CA GLY A 100 -8.80 -7.98 -2.64
C GLY A 100 -10.31 -8.15 -2.75
N ILE A 101 -10.99 -7.09 -3.10
CA ILE A 101 -12.39 -7.10 -3.51
C ILE A 101 -12.44 -7.11 -5.02
N TYR A 102 -13.05 -8.16 -5.57
CA TYR A 102 -13.12 -8.38 -7.02
C TYR A 102 -14.55 -8.30 -7.52
N LYS A 103 -14.70 -7.71 -8.71
CA LYS A 103 -15.92 -7.82 -9.52
C LYS A 103 -15.61 -8.69 -10.74
N GLY A 104 -16.16 -9.91 -10.74
CA GLY A 104 -15.67 -10.95 -11.65
C GLY A 104 -14.18 -11.26 -11.36
N GLU A 105 -13.32 -11.09 -12.37
CA GLU A 105 -11.87 -11.25 -12.21
C GLU A 105 -11.12 -9.92 -12.00
N ALA A 106 -11.81 -8.79 -12.03
CA ALA A 106 -11.18 -7.49 -11.87
C ALA A 106 -11.02 -7.12 -10.39
N LEU A 107 -9.81 -6.83 -9.95
CA LEU A 107 -9.52 -6.25 -8.64
C LEU A 107 -10.03 -4.81 -8.61
N VAL A 108 -10.92 -4.51 -7.67
CA VAL A 108 -11.54 -3.19 -7.50
C VAL A 108 -10.89 -2.42 -6.37
N ASP A 109 -10.71 -3.06 -5.21
CA ASP A 109 -10.13 -2.46 -4.02
C ASP A 109 -9.34 -3.50 -3.22
N THR A 110 -8.49 -3.00 -2.32
CA THR A 110 -7.79 -3.82 -1.33
C THR A 110 -8.04 -3.29 0.07
N TYR A 111 -8.12 -4.19 1.03
CA TYR A 111 -8.30 -3.89 2.45
C TYR A 111 -7.36 -4.72 3.29
N THR A 112 -6.95 -4.16 4.41
CA THR A 112 -6.07 -4.83 5.36
C THR A 112 -6.82 -5.07 6.66
N THR A 113 -6.67 -6.26 7.24
CA THR A 113 -7.29 -6.59 8.52
C THR A 113 -6.68 -5.78 9.66
N ASP A 114 -7.53 -5.34 10.59
CA ASP A 114 -7.15 -4.67 11.83
C ASP A 114 -6.66 -5.68 12.90
N LYS A 115 -6.38 -5.18 14.09
CA LYS A 115 -5.93 -6.01 15.24
C LYS A 115 -6.91 -7.10 15.66
N ASN A 116 -8.16 -7.03 15.25
CA ASN A 116 -9.19 -8.04 15.52
C ASN A 116 -9.37 -9.00 14.33
N GLY A 117 -8.52 -8.91 13.31
CA GLY A 117 -8.67 -9.67 12.07
C GLY A 117 -9.80 -9.16 11.18
N GLN A 118 -10.23 -7.90 11.32
CA GLN A 118 -11.43 -7.39 10.70
C GLN A 118 -11.16 -6.20 9.77
N PHE A 119 -11.96 -6.10 8.71
CA PHE A 119 -12.14 -4.86 7.96
C PHE A 119 -13.58 -4.74 7.47
N VAL A 120 -13.98 -3.51 7.16
CA VAL A 120 -15.25 -3.18 6.54
C VAL A 120 -14.98 -2.43 5.25
N THR A 121 -15.60 -2.85 4.16
CA THR A 121 -15.42 -2.19 2.88
C THR A 121 -16.24 -0.91 2.78
N LYS A 122 -15.90 -0.07 1.81
CA LYS A 122 -16.85 0.92 1.28
C LYS A 122 -18.05 0.20 0.65
N GLU A 123 -19.03 0.95 0.25
CA GLU A 123 -20.19 0.41 -0.44
C GLU A 123 -19.94 0.17 -1.93
N TYR A 124 -20.45 -0.94 -2.42
CA TYR A 124 -20.49 -1.35 -3.82
C TYR A 124 -21.92 -1.48 -4.31
N ILE A 125 -22.13 -1.35 -5.61
CA ILE A 125 -23.44 -1.60 -6.22
C ILE A 125 -23.75 -3.09 -6.13
N CYS A 126 -24.96 -3.43 -5.64
CA CYS A 126 -25.41 -4.81 -5.48
C CYS A 126 -25.36 -5.58 -6.80
N ASP A 127 -24.66 -6.70 -6.79
CA ASP A 127 -24.55 -7.66 -7.88
C ASP A 127 -24.06 -9.02 -7.34
N ASN A 128 -24.17 -10.08 -8.15
CA ASN A 128 -23.83 -11.45 -7.71
C ASN A 128 -22.39 -11.87 -8.01
N ASP A 129 -21.62 -11.06 -8.72
CA ASP A 129 -20.26 -11.38 -9.18
C ASP A 129 -19.15 -10.78 -8.31
N TRP A 130 -19.48 -10.37 -7.10
CA TRP A 130 -18.50 -9.86 -6.13
C TRP A 130 -17.87 -10.98 -5.31
N THR A 131 -16.53 -10.96 -5.20
CA THR A 131 -15.77 -11.92 -4.40
C THR A 131 -14.71 -11.22 -3.57
N VAL A 132 -14.34 -11.87 -2.46
CA VAL A 132 -13.20 -11.52 -1.61
C VAL A 132 -12.15 -12.62 -1.75
N ARG A 133 -10.91 -12.25 -1.90
CA ARG A 133 -9.76 -13.19 -1.99
C ARG A 133 -8.61 -12.62 -1.15
N GLU A 134 -7.96 -13.45 -0.41
CA GLU A 134 -6.73 -13.07 0.25
C GLU A 134 -5.61 -12.91 -0.79
N ILE A 135 -4.83 -11.84 -0.68
CA ILE A 135 -3.70 -11.53 -1.56
C ILE A 135 -2.39 -11.77 -0.83
N THR A 136 -2.35 -11.37 0.44
CA THR A 136 -1.19 -11.54 1.32
C THR A 136 -1.68 -11.97 2.69
N PRO A 137 -1.21 -13.10 3.22
CA PRO A 137 -1.58 -13.53 4.55
C PRO A 137 -1.02 -12.59 5.61
N SER A 138 -1.63 -12.59 6.77
CA SER A 138 -1.06 -11.93 7.93
C SER A 138 0.12 -12.72 8.49
N GLU A 139 0.93 -12.06 9.30
CA GLU A 139 2.12 -12.65 9.89
C GLU A 139 1.81 -13.96 10.63
N GLY A 140 2.55 -15.00 10.29
CA GLY A 140 2.41 -16.32 10.90
C GLY A 140 1.26 -17.16 10.33
N TYR A 141 0.52 -16.72 9.34
CA TYR A 141 -0.55 -17.47 8.69
C TYR A 141 -0.17 -17.91 7.26
N LEU A 142 -0.79 -18.99 6.82
CA LEU A 142 -0.69 -19.44 5.43
C LEU A 142 -1.71 -18.71 4.56
N LEU A 143 -1.35 -18.46 3.30
CA LEU A 143 -2.25 -17.83 2.34
C LEU A 143 -3.51 -18.68 2.12
N ASP A 144 -4.68 -18.10 2.32
CA ASP A 144 -5.95 -18.70 1.88
C ASP A 144 -6.20 -18.41 0.40
N THR A 145 -6.20 -19.45 -0.40
CA THR A 145 -6.47 -19.35 -1.85
C THR A 145 -7.96 -19.43 -2.18
N THR A 146 -8.82 -19.51 -1.19
CA THR A 146 -10.27 -19.63 -1.35
C THR A 146 -10.86 -18.35 -1.93
N VAL A 147 -11.79 -18.51 -2.84
CA VAL A 147 -12.56 -17.40 -3.41
C VAL A 147 -13.91 -17.31 -2.68
N HIS A 148 -14.06 -16.30 -1.85
CA HIS A 148 -15.29 -16.10 -1.07
C HIS A 148 -16.29 -15.25 -1.85
N LYS A 149 -17.47 -15.77 -2.11
CA LYS A 149 -18.54 -15.02 -2.76
C LYS A 149 -19.25 -14.14 -1.73
N VAL A 150 -19.28 -12.84 -1.97
CA VAL A 150 -19.89 -11.85 -1.07
C VAL A 150 -21.04 -11.07 -1.70
N GLY A 151 -21.21 -11.17 -3.00
CA GLY A 151 -22.33 -10.58 -3.73
C GLY A 151 -23.51 -11.54 -3.87
N ALA A 152 -24.70 -10.99 -4.04
CA ALA A 152 -25.93 -11.69 -4.35
C ALA A 152 -26.70 -10.98 -5.46
N GLU A 153 -27.68 -11.66 -6.06
CA GLU A 153 -28.56 -11.04 -7.05
C GLU A 153 -29.29 -9.83 -6.45
N PRO A 154 -29.44 -8.73 -7.21
CA PRO A 154 -30.00 -7.46 -6.70
C PRO A 154 -31.37 -7.58 -6.04
N GLN A 155 -32.17 -8.56 -6.40
CA GLN A 155 -33.50 -8.79 -5.78
C GLN A 155 -33.43 -9.22 -4.31
N PHE A 156 -32.31 -9.79 -3.86
CA PHE A 156 -32.11 -10.17 -2.45
C PHE A 156 -31.77 -9.02 -1.52
N TYR A 157 -31.48 -7.85 -2.09
CA TYR A 157 -31.22 -6.63 -1.34
C TYR A 157 -32.47 -5.76 -1.33
N THR A 158 -32.87 -5.28 -0.16
CA THR A 158 -34.18 -4.60 0.03
C THR A 158 -34.04 -3.10 0.33
N VAL A 159 -32.87 -2.65 0.79
CA VAL A 159 -32.62 -1.27 1.22
C VAL A 159 -31.45 -0.66 0.42
N GLU A 160 -31.26 0.65 0.56
CA GLU A 160 -30.15 1.36 -0.08
C GLU A 160 -28.80 0.86 0.42
N HIS A 161 -28.64 0.76 1.74
CA HIS A 161 -27.41 0.39 2.41
C HIS A 161 -27.53 -1.00 3.04
N ASN A 162 -26.94 -1.99 2.41
CA ASN A 162 -26.94 -3.37 2.87
C ASN A 162 -25.56 -3.76 3.44
N GLN A 163 -25.54 -4.76 4.29
CA GLN A 163 -24.31 -5.29 4.87
C GLN A 163 -24.25 -6.80 4.66
N THR A 164 -23.07 -7.30 4.30
CA THR A 164 -22.78 -8.72 4.19
C THR A 164 -21.60 -9.04 5.11
N ALA A 165 -21.72 -10.08 5.90
CA ALA A 165 -20.61 -10.63 6.68
C ALA A 165 -19.96 -11.79 5.91
N ASN A 166 -18.65 -11.89 5.99
CA ASN A 166 -17.87 -12.99 5.43
C ASN A 166 -16.79 -13.39 6.45
N ASP A 167 -17.00 -14.53 7.09
CA ASP A 167 -16.05 -15.08 8.02
C ASP A 167 -15.10 -16.01 7.26
N VAL A 168 -13.80 -15.77 7.41
CA VAL A 168 -12.73 -16.57 6.82
C VAL A 168 -11.90 -17.19 7.92
N THR A 169 -11.47 -18.44 7.70
CA THR A 169 -10.62 -19.15 8.63
C THR A 169 -9.32 -19.55 7.94
N GLU A 170 -8.22 -19.31 8.59
CA GLU A 170 -6.90 -19.60 8.03
C GLU A 170 -6.05 -20.44 8.96
N GLN A 171 -5.11 -21.14 8.35
CA GLN A 171 -4.20 -22.01 9.09
C GLN A 171 -2.95 -21.26 9.49
N VAL A 172 -2.61 -21.30 10.76
CA VAL A 172 -1.35 -20.80 11.28
C VAL A 172 -0.18 -21.62 10.74
N VAL A 173 0.94 -20.98 10.47
CA VAL A 173 2.21 -21.66 10.20
C VAL A 173 2.59 -22.50 11.40
N LYS A 174 2.91 -23.78 11.19
CA LYS A 174 3.33 -24.69 12.24
C LYS A 174 4.63 -25.39 11.89
N GLY A 175 5.44 -25.63 12.89
CA GLY A 175 6.65 -26.41 12.82
C GLY A 175 6.93 -27.15 14.13
N ASN A 176 7.96 -27.93 14.16
CA ASN A 176 8.36 -28.67 15.36
C ASN A 176 9.84 -28.50 15.68
N ILE A 177 10.16 -28.68 16.95
CA ILE A 177 11.52 -28.59 17.49
C ILE A 177 11.95 -29.97 17.84
N ALA A 178 13.06 -30.44 17.29
CA ALA A 178 13.67 -31.70 17.58
C ALA A 178 14.96 -31.50 18.38
N ILE A 179 15.07 -32.23 19.47
CA ILE A 179 16.22 -32.22 20.37
C ILE A 179 16.94 -33.55 20.22
N ILE A 180 18.26 -33.47 20.08
CA ILE A 180 19.16 -34.63 20.16
C ILE A 180 20.08 -34.36 21.33
N LYS A 181 19.85 -35.03 22.44
CA LYS A 181 20.63 -34.87 23.66
C LYS A 181 21.72 -35.91 23.73
N HIS A 182 22.97 -35.44 23.73
CA HIS A 182 24.15 -36.27 23.91
C HIS A 182 25.00 -35.73 25.05
N THR A 183 25.83 -36.59 25.59
CA THR A 183 26.81 -36.24 26.60
C THR A 183 28.18 -36.69 26.12
N ASP A 184 29.13 -35.74 26.05
CA ASP A 184 30.55 -36.03 25.83
C ASP A 184 31.29 -35.93 27.17
N ASN A 185 32.05 -36.96 27.50
CA ASN A 185 32.84 -36.98 28.71
C ASN A 185 34.20 -36.26 28.58
N GLY A 186 34.46 -35.58 27.42
CA GLY A 186 35.69 -34.86 27.14
C GLY A 186 36.93 -35.75 26.89
N GLU A 187 36.81 -37.05 26.99
CA GLU A 187 37.92 -38.00 26.84
C GLU A 187 37.81 -38.89 25.59
N THR A 188 36.60 -39.05 25.05
CA THR A 188 36.33 -39.84 23.86
C THR A 188 35.57 -39.01 22.83
N GLN A 189 35.89 -39.15 21.54
CA GLN A 189 35.14 -38.53 20.45
C GLN A 189 33.79 -39.21 20.15
N ILE A 190 33.27 -40.02 21.11
CA ILE A 190 32.02 -40.77 20.96
C ILE A 190 31.00 -40.09 21.89
N GLU A 191 30.10 -39.35 21.30
CA GLU A 191 28.95 -38.81 21.99
C GLU A 191 27.99 -39.92 22.40
N THR A 192 27.57 -39.92 23.65
CA THR A 192 26.62 -40.92 24.18
C THR A 192 25.23 -40.31 24.24
N PRO A 193 24.22 -40.93 23.59
CA PRO A 193 22.84 -40.45 23.67
C PRO A 193 22.35 -40.44 25.13
N GLU A 194 21.77 -39.34 25.56
CA GLU A 194 21.23 -39.18 26.91
C GLU A 194 19.73 -39.49 26.94
N SER A 195 19.40 -40.75 27.21
CA SER A 195 18.02 -41.18 27.37
C SER A 195 17.42 -40.64 28.66
N GLY A 196 16.14 -40.21 28.59
CA GLY A 196 15.40 -39.74 29.76
C GLY A 196 15.62 -38.27 30.12
N ALA A 197 16.46 -37.53 29.40
CA ALA A 197 16.55 -36.08 29.55
C ALA A 197 15.23 -35.41 29.20
N GLU A 198 14.78 -34.47 30.01
CA GLU A 198 13.48 -33.81 29.86
C GLU A 198 13.62 -32.34 29.52
N PHE A 199 12.73 -31.88 28.65
CA PHE A 199 12.69 -30.50 28.21
C PHE A 199 11.26 -29.95 28.21
N ALA A 200 11.09 -28.76 28.73
CA ALA A 200 9.87 -27.97 28.60
C ALA A 200 10.04 -26.95 27.44
N VAL A 201 9.16 -27.01 26.48
CA VAL A 201 9.14 -26.06 25.34
C VAL A 201 7.86 -25.24 25.44
N TYR A 202 7.97 -23.93 25.40
CA TYR A 202 6.82 -23.05 25.53
C TYR A 202 7.00 -21.74 24.80
N LEU A 203 5.90 -21.12 24.39
CA LEU A 203 5.93 -19.80 23.72
C LEU A 203 6.60 -18.78 24.65
N LYS A 204 7.64 -18.11 24.17
CA LYS A 204 8.42 -17.15 24.94
C LYS A 204 7.56 -16.00 25.49
N ALA A 205 6.59 -15.51 24.70
CA ALA A 205 5.68 -14.46 25.12
C ALA A 205 4.80 -14.84 26.33
N ALA A 206 4.57 -16.12 26.57
CA ALA A 206 3.84 -16.60 27.75
C ALA A 206 4.64 -16.46 29.05
N GLY A 207 5.99 -16.38 28.94
CA GLY A 207 6.89 -16.19 30.09
C GLY A 207 7.21 -17.46 30.89
N SER A 208 6.35 -18.45 30.91
CA SER A 208 6.63 -19.76 31.51
C SER A 208 5.80 -20.89 30.88
N TYR A 209 6.22 -22.12 31.10
CA TYR A 209 5.54 -23.31 30.60
C TYR A 209 4.10 -23.46 31.16
N GLU A 210 3.88 -23.10 32.42
CA GLU A 210 2.59 -23.22 33.08
C GLU A 210 1.55 -22.23 32.54
N VAL A 211 2.00 -21.08 32.05
CA VAL A 211 1.14 -19.98 31.54
C VAL A 211 0.81 -20.16 30.08
N ALA A 212 1.68 -20.83 29.32
CA ALA A 212 1.48 -21.04 27.88
C ALA A 212 0.25 -21.94 27.62
N GLU A 213 -0.48 -21.64 26.55
CA GLU A 213 -1.63 -22.43 26.11
C GLU A 213 -1.18 -23.82 25.65
N ASP A 214 -2.10 -24.80 25.70
CA ASP A 214 -1.77 -26.18 25.35
C ASP A 214 -1.28 -26.36 23.90
N THR A 215 -1.66 -25.48 22.98
CA THR A 215 -1.17 -25.47 21.60
C THR A 215 0.24 -24.90 21.48
N GLU A 216 0.68 -24.13 22.48
CA GLU A 216 1.89 -23.32 22.48
C GLU A 216 2.95 -23.84 23.44
N ARG A 217 2.77 -25.05 23.96
CA ARG A 217 3.73 -25.73 24.83
C ARG A 217 3.79 -27.21 24.55
N ASP A 218 4.93 -27.82 24.86
CA ASP A 218 5.11 -29.26 24.85
C ASP A 218 6.15 -29.68 25.88
N TYR A 219 6.03 -30.91 26.35
CA TYR A 219 6.97 -31.51 27.31
C TYR A 219 7.62 -32.72 26.67
N LEU A 220 8.94 -32.72 26.59
CA LEU A 220 9.71 -33.70 25.85
C LEU A 220 10.50 -34.58 26.81
N THR A 221 10.56 -35.86 26.50
CA THR A 221 11.45 -36.82 27.14
C THR A 221 12.26 -37.53 26.07
N CYS A 222 13.57 -37.47 26.13
CA CYS A 222 14.47 -38.09 25.16
C CYS A 222 14.40 -39.60 25.20
N ASP A 223 14.33 -40.24 24.04
CA ASP A 223 14.34 -41.69 23.86
C ASP A 223 15.75 -42.31 24.09
N GLU A 224 15.88 -43.59 23.78
CA GLU A 224 17.15 -44.33 23.91
C GLU A 224 18.25 -43.82 22.94
N ASN A 225 17.90 -43.05 21.91
CA ASN A 225 18.82 -42.38 21.00
C ASN A 225 19.11 -40.94 21.41
N GLY A 226 18.62 -40.49 22.56
CA GLY A 226 18.70 -39.11 22.99
C GLY A 226 17.79 -38.16 22.21
N PHE A 227 16.83 -38.70 21.45
CA PHE A 227 15.98 -37.91 20.58
C PHE A 227 14.63 -37.61 21.21
N ALA A 228 14.18 -36.37 21.08
CA ALA A 228 12.82 -35.92 21.34
C ALA A 228 12.38 -34.87 20.34
N GLN A 229 11.07 -34.80 20.10
CA GLN A 229 10.52 -33.81 19.15
C GLN A 229 9.17 -33.32 19.64
N THR A 230 8.92 -32.02 19.53
CA THR A 230 7.62 -31.46 19.87
C THR A 230 6.55 -31.90 18.86
N LYS A 231 5.30 -31.81 19.27
CA LYS A 231 4.19 -31.69 18.30
C LYS A 231 4.39 -30.48 17.37
N ASP A 232 3.55 -30.36 16.37
CA ASP A 232 3.53 -29.16 15.54
C ASP A 232 3.04 -27.97 16.37
N MET A 233 3.90 -26.98 16.53
CA MET A 233 3.66 -25.78 17.33
C MET A 233 3.44 -24.58 16.40
N PRO A 234 2.58 -23.63 16.76
CA PRO A 234 2.26 -22.49 15.91
C PRO A 234 3.46 -21.51 15.75
N TYR A 235 3.37 -20.64 14.80
CA TYR A 235 4.32 -19.54 14.54
C TYR A 235 4.65 -18.77 15.81
N GLY A 236 5.93 -18.60 16.12
CA GLY A 236 6.37 -17.84 17.29
C GLY A 236 7.78 -18.20 17.76
N ILE A 237 8.24 -17.42 18.72
CA ILE A 237 9.51 -17.67 19.40
C ILE A 237 9.22 -18.54 20.62
N TYR A 238 9.89 -19.70 20.70
CA TYR A 238 9.75 -20.68 21.78
C TYR A 238 11.01 -20.73 22.60
N THR A 239 10.84 -20.75 23.92
CA THR A 239 11.93 -21.06 24.86
C THR A 239 11.99 -22.57 25.06
N VAL A 240 13.17 -23.12 24.93
CA VAL A 240 13.48 -24.51 25.26
C VAL A 240 14.24 -24.53 26.59
N HIS A 241 13.65 -25.11 27.60
CA HIS A 241 14.18 -25.22 28.95
C HIS A 241 14.47 -26.69 29.28
N GLN A 242 15.70 -27.02 29.65
CA GLN A 242 16.04 -28.34 30.12
C GLN A 242 15.59 -28.50 31.57
N VAL A 243 14.65 -29.43 31.82
CA VAL A 243 14.08 -29.69 33.15
C VAL A 243 14.92 -30.70 33.94
N SER A 244 15.40 -31.75 33.27
CA SER A 244 16.21 -32.80 33.88
C SER A 244 17.19 -33.42 32.89
N GLY A 245 18.21 -34.06 33.42
CA GLY A 245 19.23 -34.81 32.68
C GLY A 245 19.83 -35.90 33.56
N TRP A 246 20.87 -36.60 33.05
CA TRP A 246 21.57 -37.59 33.84
C TRP A 246 22.22 -36.96 35.07
N GLU A 247 22.20 -37.69 36.17
CA GLU A 247 22.77 -37.24 37.44
C GLU A 247 24.26 -36.89 37.28
N GLY A 248 24.62 -35.66 37.64
CA GLY A 248 25.97 -35.08 37.46
C GLY A 248 26.21 -34.32 36.16
N SER A 249 25.23 -34.23 35.28
CA SER A 249 25.28 -33.34 34.12
C SER A 249 24.77 -31.94 34.50
N GLU A 250 25.50 -30.87 34.14
CA GLU A 250 24.97 -29.53 34.26
C GLU A 250 23.81 -29.36 33.27
N LEU A 251 22.67 -28.82 33.73
CA LEU A 251 21.55 -28.53 32.90
C LEU A 251 21.91 -27.38 31.98
N MET A 252 21.47 -27.49 30.75
CA MET A 252 21.66 -26.44 29.75
C MET A 252 20.74 -25.24 30.07
N PRO A 253 21.24 -24.03 29.99
CA PRO A 253 20.38 -22.85 30.05
C PRO A 253 19.39 -22.75 28.91
N ASP A 254 18.33 -21.98 29.14
CA ASP A 254 17.27 -21.77 28.18
C ASP A 254 17.79 -21.14 26.87
N PHE A 255 17.24 -21.58 25.77
CA PHE A 255 17.48 -20.96 24.45
C PHE A 255 16.18 -20.81 23.66
N ASP A 256 16.20 -19.89 22.71
CA ASP A 256 15.03 -19.56 21.92
C ASP A 256 15.10 -20.15 20.51
N VAL A 257 13.92 -20.58 20.03
CA VAL A 257 13.73 -21.13 18.69
C VAL A 257 12.58 -20.39 18.03
N PHE A 258 12.80 -19.83 16.84
CA PHE A 258 11.75 -19.18 16.07
C PHE A 258 11.15 -20.15 15.05
N ILE A 259 9.91 -20.57 15.27
CA ILE A 259 9.13 -21.34 14.33
C ILE A 259 8.48 -20.37 13.33
N SER A 260 9.00 -20.34 12.09
CA SER A 260 8.59 -19.39 11.06
C SER A 260 8.25 -20.02 9.70
N GLN A 261 8.51 -21.33 9.54
CA GLN A 261 8.25 -22.04 8.29
C GLN A 261 7.30 -23.21 8.52
N ASN A 262 6.27 -23.29 7.70
CA ASN A 262 5.28 -24.36 7.80
C ASN A 262 5.87 -25.72 7.47
N GLY A 263 5.68 -26.69 8.38
CA GLY A 263 6.17 -28.06 8.26
C GLY A 263 7.67 -28.21 8.52
N ALA A 264 8.36 -27.16 8.97
CA ALA A 264 9.79 -27.23 9.28
C ALA A 264 10.05 -27.94 10.61
N THR A 265 11.14 -28.71 10.66
CA THR A 265 11.69 -29.27 11.89
C THR A 265 12.98 -28.55 12.23
N TYR A 266 12.99 -27.85 13.36
CA TYR A 266 14.15 -27.13 13.90
C TYR A 266 14.91 -28.10 14.81
N ARG A 267 16.10 -28.52 14.40
CA ARG A 267 16.88 -29.58 15.09
C ARG A 267 18.03 -28.99 15.86
N TYR A 268 18.18 -29.41 17.10
CA TYR A 268 19.20 -28.96 18.03
C TYR A 268 19.90 -30.14 18.66
N LEU A 269 21.23 -30.16 18.60
CA LEU A 269 22.04 -31.11 19.36
C LEU A 269 22.46 -30.44 20.67
N ILE A 270 22.21 -31.08 21.75
CA ILE A 270 22.54 -30.62 23.09
C ILE A 270 23.60 -31.53 23.66
N ASN A 271 24.79 -30.96 23.90
CA ASN A 271 25.95 -31.70 24.40
C ASN A 271 26.57 -30.99 25.62
N ASN A 272 27.09 -31.76 26.59
CA ASN A 272 27.69 -31.29 27.85
C ASN A 272 29.24 -31.39 27.88
N ALA A 273 29.90 -31.51 26.72
CA ALA A 273 31.37 -31.56 26.64
C ALA A 273 32.03 -30.19 26.77
N PRO A 274 33.38 -30.12 26.92
CA PRO A 274 34.13 -28.86 26.84
C PRO A 274 33.79 -28.12 25.55
N PHE A 275 33.17 -26.98 25.71
CA PHE A 275 32.42 -26.35 24.65
C PHE A 275 33.30 -25.67 23.59
N ASN A 276 33.23 -26.14 22.36
CA ASN A 276 33.73 -25.48 21.18
C ASN A 276 32.61 -25.48 20.15
N SER A 277 32.23 -24.31 19.66
CA SER A 277 31.09 -24.18 18.76
C SER A 277 31.46 -23.54 17.45
N PHE A 278 30.87 -23.98 16.36
CA PHE A 278 30.81 -23.19 15.14
C PHE A 278 29.92 -21.97 15.35
N ILE A 279 30.16 -20.91 14.59
CA ILE A 279 29.29 -19.75 14.61
C ILE A 279 28.43 -19.79 13.36
N LYS A 280 27.13 -19.76 13.57
CA LYS A 280 26.17 -19.60 12.49
C LYS A 280 25.68 -18.18 12.46
N ILE A 281 26.07 -17.42 11.44
CA ILE A 281 25.57 -16.07 11.22
C ILE A 281 24.40 -16.18 10.25
N VAL A 282 23.27 -15.61 10.63
CA VAL A 282 22.05 -15.56 9.79
C VAL A 282 21.75 -14.12 9.46
N LYS A 283 21.61 -13.87 8.18
CA LYS A 283 21.29 -12.56 7.65
C LYS A 283 19.78 -12.35 7.67
N GLN A 284 19.32 -11.30 8.33
CA GLN A 284 17.90 -11.02 8.48
C GLN A 284 17.55 -9.62 7.97
N ASP A 285 16.35 -9.47 7.43
CA ASP A 285 15.76 -8.15 7.18
C ASP A 285 15.32 -7.56 8.53
N ALA A 286 15.76 -6.33 8.81
CA ALA A 286 15.53 -5.68 10.10
C ALA A 286 14.05 -5.33 10.36
N GLU A 287 13.24 -5.23 9.31
CA GLU A 287 11.82 -4.88 9.43
C GLU A 287 10.92 -6.12 9.53
N THR A 288 11.31 -7.23 8.87
CA THR A 288 10.49 -8.45 8.81
C THR A 288 10.99 -9.57 9.70
N GLY A 289 12.27 -9.53 10.10
CA GLY A 289 12.94 -10.65 10.77
C GLY A 289 13.19 -11.87 9.89
N LYS A 290 12.79 -11.83 8.62
CA LYS A 290 13.01 -12.93 7.68
C LYS A 290 14.47 -13.01 7.28
N THR A 291 14.93 -14.24 7.05
CA THR A 291 16.26 -14.46 6.48
C THR A 291 16.36 -13.87 5.08
N ILE A 292 17.46 -13.19 4.80
CA ILE A 292 17.76 -12.66 3.47
C ILE A 292 18.54 -13.73 2.71
N PRO A 293 17.96 -14.41 1.70
CA PRO A 293 18.62 -15.47 0.93
C PRO A 293 19.61 -14.88 -0.06
N TYR A 294 20.81 -14.52 0.42
CA TYR A 294 21.84 -13.89 -0.39
C TYR A 294 23.22 -14.47 -0.09
N ALA A 295 23.90 -14.94 -1.14
CA ALA A 295 25.29 -15.38 -1.05
C ALA A 295 26.23 -14.17 -1.14
N GLY A 296 27.19 -14.09 -0.21
CA GLY A 296 28.25 -13.10 -0.26
C GLY A 296 28.08 -11.89 0.66
N ALA A 297 27.17 -11.92 1.62
CA ALA A 297 27.26 -11.01 2.77
C ALA A 297 28.49 -11.40 3.59
N GLY A 298 29.38 -10.43 3.86
CA GLY A 298 30.70 -10.67 4.43
C GLY A 298 30.81 -10.19 5.87
N PHE A 299 31.46 -10.99 6.73
CA PHE A 299 31.59 -10.75 8.16
C PHE A 299 33.02 -10.96 8.63
N LYS A 300 33.46 -10.14 9.57
CA LYS A 300 34.62 -10.37 10.42
C LYS A 300 34.16 -10.74 11.82
N ILE A 301 34.85 -11.69 12.42
CA ILE A 301 34.63 -12.11 13.81
C ILE A 301 35.85 -11.61 14.60
N TYR A 302 35.61 -11.07 15.78
CA TYR A 302 36.62 -10.65 16.71
C TYR A 302 36.49 -11.42 18.01
N ASP A 303 37.68 -11.76 18.59
CA ASP A 303 37.74 -12.38 19.91
C ASP A 303 37.44 -11.36 21.03
N PRO A 304 37.32 -11.80 22.31
CA PRO A 304 37.05 -10.89 23.42
C PRO A 304 38.12 -9.81 23.65
N GLU A 305 39.34 -10.04 23.17
CA GLU A 305 40.45 -9.10 23.23
C GLU A 305 40.42 -8.11 22.05
N GLY A 306 39.51 -8.28 21.09
CA GLY A 306 39.39 -7.42 19.91
C GLY A 306 40.30 -7.78 18.75
N ASN A 307 40.94 -8.95 18.76
CA ASN A 307 41.72 -9.41 17.63
C ASN A 307 40.83 -10.09 16.57
N PRO A 308 41.14 -9.92 15.27
CA PRO A 308 40.40 -10.61 14.23
C PRO A 308 40.63 -12.13 14.30
N VAL A 309 39.53 -12.89 14.30
CA VAL A 309 39.57 -14.34 14.22
C VAL A 309 39.93 -14.74 12.78
N THR A 310 40.94 -15.56 12.63
CA THR A 310 41.33 -16.15 11.35
C THR A 310 41.12 -17.67 11.38
N MET A 311 40.67 -18.24 10.26
CA MET A 311 40.46 -19.69 10.14
C MET A 311 41.12 -20.22 8.88
N THR A 312 41.59 -21.46 8.92
CA THR A 312 42.38 -22.05 7.84
C THR A 312 41.68 -23.25 7.21
N PHE A 313 41.36 -23.15 5.94
CA PHE A 313 40.94 -24.32 5.15
C PHE A 313 42.16 -25.16 4.79
N THR A 314 42.05 -26.46 4.93
CA THR A 314 43.14 -27.39 4.61
C THR A 314 43.05 -27.97 3.20
N TYR A 315 41.88 -27.91 2.56
CA TYR A 315 41.62 -28.46 1.22
C TYR A 315 40.84 -27.46 0.37
N PRO A 316 41.06 -27.33 -0.95
CA PRO A 316 42.07 -28.02 -1.77
C PRO A 316 43.52 -27.53 -1.57
N MET A 317 43.69 -26.35 -0.99
CA MET A 317 44.98 -25.81 -0.57
C MET A 317 44.81 -25.07 0.75
N PRO A 318 45.82 -25.04 1.65
CA PRO A 318 45.76 -24.28 2.87
C PRO A 318 45.49 -22.79 2.55
N THR A 319 44.37 -22.27 3.00
CA THR A 319 43.98 -20.88 2.79
C THR A 319 43.46 -20.32 4.11
N THR A 320 44.07 -19.25 4.59
CA THR A 320 43.62 -18.55 5.80
C THR A 320 42.69 -17.40 5.40
N ILE A 321 41.54 -17.34 6.03
CA ILE A 321 40.55 -16.28 5.83
C ILE A 321 40.25 -15.57 7.14
N ASP A 322 39.92 -14.29 7.05
CA ASP A 322 39.43 -13.44 8.14
C ASP A 322 38.09 -12.79 7.81
N VAL A 323 37.54 -13.06 6.63
CA VAL A 323 36.21 -12.66 6.21
C VAL A 323 35.40 -13.89 5.82
N PHE A 324 34.24 -14.02 6.43
CA PHE A 324 33.34 -15.15 6.27
C PHE A 324 32.10 -14.71 5.49
N TYR A 325 31.72 -15.46 4.45
CA TYR A 325 30.64 -15.08 3.54
C TYR A 325 29.43 -16.01 3.65
N THR A 326 28.22 -15.43 3.58
CA THR A 326 26.98 -16.22 3.56
C THR A 326 26.86 -17.02 2.26
N ASN A 327 26.15 -18.15 2.39
CA ASN A 327 25.69 -18.98 1.26
C ASN A 327 24.41 -18.41 0.62
N ALA A 328 23.83 -19.15 -0.33
CA ALA A 328 22.62 -18.74 -1.05
C ALA A 328 21.38 -18.64 -0.14
N GLU A 329 21.37 -19.36 0.97
CA GLU A 329 20.29 -19.34 1.96
C GLU A 329 20.41 -18.16 2.94
N GLY A 330 21.43 -17.29 2.78
CA GLY A 330 21.63 -16.11 3.63
C GLY A 330 22.22 -16.43 5.00
N SER A 331 22.85 -17.58 5.14
CA SER A 331 23.56 -17.98 6.35
C SER A 331 24.99 -18.41 6.06
N LEU A 332 25.83 -18.37 7.06
CA LEU A 332 27.15 -18.99 7.04
C LEU A 332 27.37 -19.76 8.33
N VAL A 333 28.15 -20.80 8.27
CA VAL A 333 28.73 -21.47 9.43
C VAL A 333 30.24 -21.38 9.29
N THR A 334 30.93 -21.01 10.37
CA THR A 334 32.39 -20.87 10.35
C THR A 334 33.07 -22.20 10.01
N PRO A 335 34.22 -22.20 9.29
CA PRO A 335 34.91 -23.43 8.93
C PRO A 335 35.50 -24.19 10.14
N GLU A 336 35.85 -23.45 11.18
CA GLU A 336 36.41 -23.99 12.43
C GLU A 336 35.55 -23.54 13.61
N LYS A 337 35.58 -24.32 14.67
CA LYS A 337 34.93 -23.99 15.93
C LYS A 337 35.69 -22.89 16.67
N LEU A 338 34.95 -22.00 17.31
CA LEU A 338 35.53 -21.03 18.26
C LEU A 338 35.56 -21.65 19.65
N SER A 339 36.58 -21.31 20.42
CA SER A 339 36.71 -21.73 21.81
C SER A 339 35.68 -21.05 22.71
N PHE A 340 35.34 -21.67 23.82
CA PHE A 340 34.55 -21.07 24.88
C PHE A 340 35.08 -19.67 25.26
N GLY A 341 34.21 -18.69 25.35
CA GLY A 341 34.56 -17.33 25.75
C GLY A 341 33.37 -16.39 25.66
N LYS A 342 33.41 -15.30 26.43
CA LYS A 342 32.38 -14.25 26.44
C LYS A 342 32.91 -12.98 25.78
N GLY A 343 32.04 -12.32 25.01
CA GLY A 343 32.37 -11.02 24.42
C GLY A 343 32.96 -11.09 23.01
N TYR A 344 32.81 -12.18 22.29
CA TYR A 344 33.04 -12.19 20.84
C TYR A 344 32.15 -11.19 20.14
N SER A 345 32.57 -10.72 18.98
CA SER A 345 31.72 -9.85 18.16
C SER A 345 31.80 -10.17 16.67
N VAL A 346 30.68 -9.94 15.99
CA VAL A 346 30.56 -10.03 14.54
C VAL A 346 30.36 -8.63 13.99
N VAL A 347 31.16 -8.25 13.00
CA VAL A 347 31.05 -6.98 12.26
C VAL A 347 30.80 -7.30 10.80
N GLU A 348 29.76 -6.71 10.23
CA GLU A 348 29.48 -6.82 8.81
C GLU A 348 30.44 -5.92 8.01
N VAL A 349 31.08 -6.47 6.98
CA VAL A 349 31.99 -5.74 6.07
C VAL A 349 31.45 -5.70 4.64
N GLN A 350 30.47 -6.52 4.34
CA GLN A 350 29.78 -6.54 3.05
C GLN A 350 28.32 -6.90 3.25
N ALA A 351 27.41 -5.97 2.92
CA ALA A 351 25.97 -6.18 3.02
C ALA A 351 25.43 -7.00 1.84
N PRO A 352 24.26 -7.67 2.00
CA PRO A 352 23.54 -8.26 0.88
C PRO A 352 23.11 -7.17 -0.13
N TYR A 353 22.99 -7.57 -1.40
CA TYR A 353 22.43 -6.68 -2.42
C TYR A 353 21.03 -6.18 -2.01
N GLY A 354 20.80 -4.88 -2.18
CA GLY A 354 19.54 -4.25 -1.82
C GLY A 354 19.45 -3.78 -0.37
N TYR A 355 20.52 -4.01 0.43
CA TYR A 355 20.59 -3.61 1.83
C TYR A 355 21.72 -2.63 2.11
N VAL A 356 21.53 -1.87 3.19
CA VAL A 356 22.53 -0.92 3.69
C VAL A 356 23.49 -1.66 4.62
N LEU A 357 24.80 -1.38 4.49
CA LEU A 357 25.82 -1.92 5.39
C LEU A 357 25.59 -1.42 6.82
N ASP A 358 25.59 -2.35 7.77
CA ASP A 358 25.57 -2.05 9.20
C ASP A 358 26.83 -2.61 9.86
N GLU A 359 27.83 -1.75 10.09
CA GLU A 359 29.09 -2.10 10.74
C GLU A 359 28.96 -2.20 12.28
N THR A 360 27.77 -1.99 12.84
CA THR A 360 27.54 -2.11 14.28
C THR A 360 27.86 -3.53 14.75
N PRO A 361 28.80 -3.71 15.70
CA PRO A 361 29.13 -5.04 16.20
C PRO A 361 27.92 -5.70 16.87
N VAL A 362 27.70 -6.97 16.58
CA VAL A 362 26.81 -7.83 17.34
C VAL A 362 27.67 -8.68 18.26
N TYR A 363 27.50 -8.48 19.57
CA TYR A 363 28.22 -9.24 20.57
C TYR A 363 27.52 -10.56 20.85
N PHE A 364 28.31 -11.61 21.06
CA PHE A 364 27.83 -12.93 21.41
C PHE A 364 28.84 -13.65 22.29
N ASP A 365 28.36 -14.63 23.03
CA ASP A 365 29.20 -15.48 23.85
C ASP A 365 29.25 -16.88 23.23
N VAL A 366 30.40 -17.46 23.18
CA VAL A 366 30.62 -18.87 22.84
C VAL A 366 30.57 -19.65 24.13
N THR A 367 29.36 -19.95 24.57
CA THR A 367 29.08 -20.69 25.80
C THR A 367 28.06 -21.79 25.53
N GLU A 368 27.93 -22.74 26.44
CA GLU A 368 26.89 -23.76 26.38
C GLU A 368 25.51 -23.14 26.29
N ASP A 369 25.33 -22.02 26.97
CA ASP A 369 24.07 -21.24 27.06
C ASP A 369 23.57 -20.71 25.73
N ASN A 370 24.46 -20.39 24.79
CA ASN A 370 24.17 -19.69 23.54
C ASN A 370 24.28 -20.61 22.32
N SER A 371 24.47 -21.89 22.50
CA SER A 371 24.62 -22.82 21.40
C SER A 371 23.33 -23.53 21.02
N THR A 372 23.20 -23.80 19.76
CA THR A 372 22.09 -24.58 19.19
C THR A 372 22.67 -25.53 18.16
N GLU A 373 21.91 -26.55 17.77
CA GLU A 373 22.42 -27.43 16.73
C GLU A 373 21.51 -27.48 15.51
N GLU A 374 22.16 -27.47 14.36
CA GLU A 374 21.55 -27.75 13.08
C GLU A 374 22.32 -28.87 12.38
N SER A 375 21.63 -29.94 12.00
CA SER A 375 22.16 -31.04 11.20
C SER A 375 23.39 -31.77 11.78
N GLY A 376 23.41 -31.98 13.09
CA GLY A 376 24.49 -32.72 13.75
C GLY A 376 25.72 -31.88 14.08
N VAL A 377 25.63 -30.55 14.09
CA VAL A 377 26.76 -29.64 14.37
C VAL A 377 26.34 -28.55 15.34
N THR A 378 27.08 -28.39 16.43
CA THR A 378 26.85 -27.32 17.42
C THR A 378 27.20 -25.95 16.85
N VAL A 379 26.29 -25.03 16.90
CA VAL A 379 26.47 -23.66 16.41
C VAL A 379 26.00 -22.64 17.44
N VAL A 380 26.74 -21.57 17.61
CA VAL A 380 26.23 -20.35 18.22
C VAL A 380 25.60 -19.54 17.10
N LYS A 381 24.31 -19.28 17.21
CA LYS A 381 23.59 -18.50 16.21
C LYS A 381 23.72 -17.01 16.48
N VAL A 382 24.12 -16.26 15.48
CA VAL A 382 24.20 -14.80 15.50
C VAL A 382 23.32 -14.26 14.39
N ASP A 383 22.25 -13.60 14.76
CA ASP A 383 21.38 -12.91 13.80
C ASP A 383 21.91 -11.48 13.55
N LYS A 384 22.14 -11.15 12.29
CA LYS A 384 22.59 -9.81 11.90
C LYS A 384 21.54 -9.20 10.97
N PRO A 385 20.70 -8.28 11.49
CA PRO A 385 19.71 -7.59 10.69
C PRO A 385 20.33 -6.48 9.85
N ASN A 386 19.77 -6.23 8.65
CA ASN A 386 20.06 -5.03 7.85
C ASN A 386 18.76 -4.37 7.42
N MET A 387 18.83 -3.05 7.31
CA MET A 387 17.76 -2.26 6.70
C MET A 387 17.82 -2.38 5.18
N ALA A 388 16.70 -2.70 4.55
CA ALA A 388 16.60 -2.62 3.11
C ALA A 388 16.87 -1.18 2.66
N GLN A 389 17.69 -1.04 1.61
CA GLN A 389 17.95 0.29 1.04
C GLN A 389 16.62 0.85 0.51
N LYS A 390 16.37 2.10 0.83
CA LYS A 390 15.24 2.87 0.33
C LYS A 390 15.71 4.01 -0.55
N GLY A 391 14.78 4.68 -1.16
CA GLY A 391 15.06 5.85 -1.95
C GLY A 391 13.91 6.83 -1.97
N THR A 392 14.19 8.02 -2.47
CA THR A 392 13.20 9.07 -2.67
C THR A 392 13.04 9.39 -4.14
N ILE A 393 11.84 9.81 -4.51
CA ILE A 393 11.50 10.27 -5.86
C ILE A 393 11.26 11.77 -5.77
N ALA A 394 12.12 12.53 -6.44
CA ALA A 394 11.94 13.96 -6.59
C ALA A 394 11.07 14.24 -7.83
N VAL A 395 10.11 15.09 -7.68
CA VAL A 395 9.22 15.56 -8.76
C VAL A 395 9.44 17.04 -8.95
N GLU A 396 9.75 17.44 -10.18
CA GLU A 396 9.84 18.84 -10.58
C GLU A 396 8.66 19.18 -11.48
N LYS A 397 7.98 20.26 -11.16
CA LYS A 397 6.85 20.77 -11.93
C LYS A 397 7.14 22.12 -12.48
N THR A 398 7.05 22.27 -13.80
CA THR A 398 7.25 23.54 -14.47
C THR A 398 6.07 23.87 -15.38
N GLY A 399 5.97 25.12 -15.74
CA GLY A 399 5.05 25.63 -16.73
C GLY A 399 5.17 27.14 -16.88
N GLU A 400 4.47 27.69 -17.85
CA GLU A 400 4.47 29.13 -18.10
C GLU A 400 3.53 29.84 -17.14
N VAL A 401 4.08 30.74 -16.33
CA VAL A 401 3.30 31.65 -15.48
C VAL A 401 3.24 33.05 -16.08
N PHE A 402 2.17 33.76 -15.82
CA PHE A 402 2.09 35.18 -16.11
C PHE A 402 3.06 35.95 -15.22
N PHE A 403 4.21 36.29 -15.77
CA PHE A 403 5.32 36.84 -14.99
C PHE A 403 5.39 38.35 -15.04
N GLY A 404 5.09 38.95 -16.19
CA GLY A 404 5.24 40.38 -16.34
C GLY A 404 4.31 40.97 -17.39
N VAL A 405 4.34 42.27 -17.51
CA VAL A 405 3.59 43.04 -18.51
C VAL A 405 4.57 43.90 -19.27
N SER A 406 4.61 43.76 -20.60
CA SER A 406 5.25 44.74 -21.44
C SER A 406 4.22 45.76 -21.95
N VAL A 407 4.59 46.99 -21.90
CA VAL A 407 3.74 48.10 -22.36
C VAL A 407 4.23 48.58 -23.73
N ILE A 408 3.37 48.40 -24.72
CA ILE A 408 3.65 48.84 -26.09
C ILE A 408 2.77 50.07 -26.37
N GLY A 409 3.38 51.13 -26.72
CA GLY A 409 2.72 52.39 -27.07
C GLY A 409 3.74 53.34 -27.71
N GLY A 410 3.31 54.45 -28.16
CA GLY A 410 4.20 55.44 -28.77
C GLY A 410 3.44 56.33 -29.73
N VAL A 411 4.15 56.85 -30.70
CA VAL A 411 3.57 57.64 -31.79
C VAL A 411 3.91 56.97 -33.13
N ASP A 412 2.97 57.04 -34.09
CA ASP A 412 3.21 56.56 -35.43
C ASP A 412 4.17 57.51 -36.19
N GLU A 413 4.56 57.17 -37.42
CA GLU A 413 5.43 57.99 -38.29
C GLU A 413 4.83 59.36 -38.59
N SER A 414 3.53 59.57 -38.37
CA SER A 414 2.81 60.83 -38.57
C SER A 414 2.63 61.64 -37.28
N GLY A 415 3.15 61.09 -36.12
CA GLY A 415 3.05 61.79 -34.86
C GLY A 415 1.73 61.57 -34.10
N ASN A 416 0.89 60.63 -34.52
CA ASN A 416 -0.34 60.30 -33.81
C ASN A 416 -0.01 59.29 -32.65
N GLU A 417 -0.67 59.47 -31.52
CA GLU A 417 -0.54 58.51 -30.40
C GLU A 417 -1.12 57.15 -30.77
N LEU A 418 -0.30 56.10 -30.65
CA LEU A 418 -0.73 54.73 -30.78
C LEU A 418 -1.37 54.27 -29.45
N PRO A 419 -2.38 53.40 -29.51
CA PRO A 419 -2.99 52.88 -28.29
C PRO A 419 -1.94 52.15 -27.44
N THR A 420 -1.98 52.41 -26.14
CA THR A 420 -1.13 51.70 -25.19
C THR A 420 -1.68 50.29 -24.98
N ILE A 421 -0.90 49.27 -25.36
CA ILE A 421 -1.25 47.85 -25.24
C ILE A 421 -0.41 47.25 -24.14
N TYR A 422 -1.06 46.55 -23.23
CA TYR A 422 -0.45 45.82 -22.11
C TYR A 422 -0.34 44.32 -22.49
N GLN A 423 0.82 43.91 -22.97
CA GLN A 423 1.03 42.52 -23.38
C GLN A 423 1.49 41.67 -22.18
N PRO A 424 0.77 40.61 -21.84
CA PRO A 424 1.21 39.68 -20.82
C PRO A 424 2.48 38.94 -21.27
N GLN A 425 3.47 38.92 -20.38
CA GLN A 425 4.72 38.18 -20.57
C GLN A 425 4.67 36.93 -19.72
N TYR A 426 5.06 35.83 -20.32
CA TYR A 426 5.06 34.54 -19.65
C TYR A 426 6.49 34.02 -19.52
N GLU A 427 6.76 33.39 -18.37
CA GLU A 427 8.05 32.80 -18.07
C GLU A 427 7.85 31.38 -17.53
N LYS A 428 8.70 30.46 -17.96
CA LYS A 428 8.71 29.10 -17.45
C LYS A 428 9.29 29.07 -16.04
N ARG A 429 8.51 28.64 -15.07
CA ARG A 429 8.87 28.57 -13.66
C ARG A 429 8.38 27.28 -13.02
N GLY A 430 8.90 26.99 -11.83
CA GLY A 430 8.33 25.98 -10.97
C GLY A 430 6.88 26.32 -10.58
N LEU A 431 6.02 25.33 -10.55
CA LEU A 431 4.60 25.48 -10.26
C LEU A 431 4.23 24.81 -8.94
N PRO A 432 3.76 25.58 -7.93
CA PRO A 432 3.26 25.01 -6.67
C PRO A 432 1.88 24.40 -6.81
N GLY A 433 1.56 23.48 -5.91
CA GLY A 433 0.20 22.94 -5.75
C GLY A 433 -0.18 21.85 -6.74
N ALA A 434 0.74 21.36 -7.58
CA ALA A 434 0.51 20.13 -8.33
C ALA A 434 0.54 18.94 -7.38
N VAL A 435 -0.46 18.07 -7.46
CA VAL A 435 -0.53 16.86 -6.64
C VAL A 435 -0.25 15.64 -7.50
N TYR A 436 0.65 14.81 -7.00
CA TYR A 436 1.08 13.58 -7.65
C TYR A 436 0.82 12.38 -6.77
N GLU A 437 0.30 11.32 -7.36
CA GLU A 437 0.37 9.97 -6.79
C GLU A 437 1.61 9.25 -7.31
N ILE A 438 2.28 8.58 -6.38
CA ILE A 438 3.37 7.65 -6.70
C ILE A 438 2.80 6.25 -6.52
N VAL A 439 2.81 5.48 -7.59
CA VAL A 439 2.14 4.18 -7.67
C VAL A 439 3.19 3.11 -7.98
N ALA A 440 3.12 1.97 -7.31
CA ALA A 440 3.98 0.83 -7.63
C ALA A 440 3.69 0.31 -9.05
N ALA A 441 4.66 0.37 -9.96
CA ALA A 441 4.52 -0.08 -11.34
C ALA A 441 4.61 -1.62 -11.48
N GLU A 442 5.19 -2.26 -10.48
CA GLU A 442 5.32 -3.71 -10.31
C GLU A 442 5.16 -4.06 -8.83
N ASP A 443 5.08 -5.34 -8.50
CA ASP A 443 5.18 -5.76 -7.10
C ASP A 443 6.56 -5.40 -6.57
N ILE A 444 6.61 -4.59 -5.53
CA ILE A 444 7.86 -4.17 -4.90
C ILE A 444 8.25 -5.23 -3.88
N ILE A 445 9.28 -5.99 -4.21
CA ILE A 445 9.70 -7.14 -3.42
C ILE A 445 11.12 -6.92 -2.91
N THR A 446 11.30 -6.95 -1.59
CA THR A 446 12.62 -6.92 -0.99
C THR A 446 13.32 -8.28 -1.13
N PRO A 447 14.69 -8.34 -1.11
CA PRO A 447 15.41 -9.58 -1.34
C PRO A 447 15.13 -10.71 -0.34
N ASP A 448 14.50 -10.43 0.80
CA ASP A 448 13.97 -11.42 1.75
C ASP A 448 12.67 -12.10 1.25
N GLY A 449 12.21 -11.74 0.05
CA GLY A 449 10.99 -12.26 -0.57
C GLY A 449 9.71 -11.60 -0.09
N THR A 450 9.80 -10.53 0.70
CA THR A 450 8.62 -9.83 1.20
C THR A 450 8.09 -8.86 0.14
N VAL A 451 6.82 -9.00 -0.19
CA VAL A 451 6.10 -8.01 -1.00
C VAL A 451 5.79 -6.81 -0.12
N ARG A 452 6.42 -5.68 -0.40
CA ARG A 452 6.27 -4.42 0.35
C ARG A 452 5.12 -3.58 -0.18
N ASN A 453 4.92 -3.58 -1.50
CA ASN A 453 3.78 -2.96 -2.15
C ASN A 453 3.37 -3.80 -3.35
N GLN A 454 2.08 -3.82 -3.65
CA GLN A 454 1.57 -4.51 -4.82
C GLN A 454 1.53 -3.58 -6.03
N LYS A 455 1.65 -4.17 -7.20
CA LYS A 455 1.45 -3.42 -8.45
C LYS A 455 0.11 -2.67 -8.44
N GLY A 456 0.17 -1.37 -8.73
CA GLY A 456 -1.00 -0.50 -8.77
C GLY A 456 -1.35 0.13 -7.42
N GLU A 457 -0.64 -0.19 -6.35
CA GLU A 457 -0.81 0.45 -5.04
C GLU A 457 -0.25 1.86 -5.05
N VAL A 458 -1.03 2.82 -4.54
CA VAL A 458 -0.55 4.18 -4.28
C VAL A 458 0.31 4.15 -3.04
N VAL A 459 1.60 4.39 -3.22
CA VAL A 459 2.58 4.31 -2.13
C VAL A 459 2.83 5.65 -1.45
N ASP A 460 2.62 6.74 -2.18
CA ASP A 460 2.75 8.10 -1.63
C ASP A 460 1.94 9.09 -2.45
N THR A 461 1.64 10.24 -1.84
CA THR A 461 1.03 11.39 -2.50
C THR A 461 1.80 12.64 -2.12
N VAL A 462 2.31 13.34 -3.10
CA VAL A 462 3.14 14.53 -2.89
C VAL A 462 2.55 15.75 -3.57
N THR A 463 2.82 16.92 -2.99
CA THR A 463 2.37 18.20 -3.53
C THR A 463 3.58 19.11 -3.73
N THR A 464 3.67 19.75 -4.90
CA THR A 464 4.78 20.64 -5.21
C THR A 464 4.73 21.93 -4.37
N ASP A 465 5.89 22.32 -3.89
CA ASP A 465 6.14 23.54 -3.11
C ASP A 465 6.18 24.81 -3.99
N GLU A 466 6.56 25.94 -3.41
CA GLU A 466 6.67 27.25 -4.12
C GLU A 466 7.71 27.25 -5.25
N ASN A 467 8.67 26.32 -5.23
CA ASN A 467 9.67 26.16 -6.28
C ASN A 467 9.23 25.19 -7.37
N GLY A 468 8.07 24.56 -7.22
CA GLY A 468 7.58 23.52 -8.10
C GLY A 468 8.21 22.15 -7.84
N THR A 469 8.74 21.92 -6.63
CA THR A 469 9.42 20.66 -6.26
C THR A 469 8.64 19.90 -5.19
N ALA A 470 8.70 18.60 -5.28
CA ALA A 470 8.18 17.71 -4.26
C ALA A 470 9.10 16.49 -4.15
N VAL A 471 9.17 15.91 -2.97
CA VAL A 471 9.96 14.69 -2.73
C VAL A 471 9.09 13.69 -1.99
N SER A 472 9.13 12.43 -2.41
CA SER A 472 8.41 11.36 -1.75
C SER A 472 9.00 11.07 -0.36
N ARG A 473 8.21 10.37 0.45
CA ARG A 473 8.79 9.60 1.56
C ARG A 473 9.81 8.58 1.04
N GLU A 474 10.54 7.96 1.93
CA GLU A 474 11.42 6.84 1.59
C GLU A 474 10.59 5.63 1.14
N LEU A 475 10.87 5.14 -0.06
CA LEU A 475 10.25 4.01 -0.72
C LEU A 475 11.27 2.89 -0.90
N TYR A 476 10.83 1.64 -1.00
CA TYR A 476 11.70 0.52 -1.33
C TYR A 476 12.18 0.59 -2.77
N LEU A 477 13.30 -0.08 -3.08
CA LEU A 477 13.83 -0.16 -4.44
C LEU A 477 12.82 -0.86 -5.37
N GLY A 478 12.70 -0.38 -6.61
CA GLY A 478 11.77 -0.90 -7.60
C GLY A 478 11.26 0.16 -8.55
N LYS A 479 10.26 -0.21 -9.36
CA LYS A 479 9.69 0.67 -10.38
C LYS A 479 8.40 1.31 -9.92
N TYR A 480 8.28 2.59 -10.18
CA TYR A 480 7.14 3.41 -9.81
C TYR A 480 6.62 4.23 -10.99
N GLU A 481 5.35 4.51 -10.99
CA GLU A 481 4.71 5.48 -11.87
C GLU A 481 4.35 6.72 -11.06
N VAL A 482 4.79 7.88 -11.53
CA VAL A 482 4.41 9.18 -10.98
C VAL A 482 3.30 9.75 -11.86
N ARG A 483 2.14 10.02 -11.29
CA ARG A 483 0.93 10.49 -11.99
C ARG A 483 0.47 11.80 -11.42
N GLU A 484 0.27 12.79 -12.27
CA GLU A 484 -0.38 14.02 -11.84
C GLU A 484 -1.89 13.77 -11.67
N ILE A 485 -2.41 14.03 -10.48
CA ILE A 485 -3.84 13.89 -10.17
C ILE A 485 -4.54 15.24 -10.00
N THR A 486 -3.77 16.29 -9.72
CA THR A 486 -4.28 17.65 -9.65
C THR A 486 -3.24 18.59 -10.26
N ALA A 487 -3.65 19.29 -11.30
CA ALA A 487 -2.80 20.32 -11.90
C ALA A 487 -2.77 21.57 -11.03
N PRO A 488 -1.70 22.37 -11.09
CA PRO A 488 -1.67 23.69 -10.49
C PRO A 488 -2.80 24.58 -11.03
N HIS A 489 -3.23 25.54 -10.22
CA HIS A 489 -4.29 26.46 -10.62
C HIS A 489 -3.97 27.15 -11.97
N GLY A 490 -4.94 27.13 -12.89
CA GLY A 490 -4.81 27.72 -14.23
C GLY A 490 -4.02 26.88 -15.24
N MET A 491 -3.64 25.65 -14.88
CA MET A 491 -2.92 24.73 -15.76
C MET A 491 -3.80 23.57 -16.23
N VAL A 492 -3.44 22.98 -17.35
CA VAL A 492 -4.08 21.78 -17.90
C VAL A 492 -3.43 20.57 -17.27
N LEU A 493 -4.22 19.63 -16.75
CA LEU A 493 -3.72 18.36 -16.19
C LEU A 493 -2.93 17.59 -17.25
N ASN A 494 -1.73 17.12 -16.89
CA ASN A 494 -0.96 16.20 -17.69
C ASN A 494 -1.26 14.76 -17.23
N PRO A 495 -2.05 13.98 -17.96
CA PRO A 495 -2.45 12.63 -17.54
C PRO A 495 -1.39 11.56 -17.80
N GLU A 496 -0.30 11.89 -18.51
CA GLU A 496 0.75 10.93 -18.86
C GLU A 496 1.57 10.55 -17.61
N PRO A 497 1.58 9.26 -17.21
CA PRO A 497 2.40 8.83 -16.09
C PRO A 497 3.88 8.72 -16.50
N HIS A 498 4.76 9.11 -15.61
CA HIS A 498 6.20 8.92 -15.78
C HIS A 498 6.67 7.71 -14.97
N CYS A 499 7.32 6.76 -15.65
CA CYS A 499 7.95 5.63 -14.98
C CYS A 499 9.35 6.04 -14.48
N VAL A 500 9.61 5.77 -13.21
CA VAL A 500 10.91 5.97 -12.55
C VAL A 500 11.31 4.70 -11.82
N GLU A 501 12.61 4.53 -11.61
CA GLU A 501 13.15 3.37 -10.93
C GLU A 501 14.08 3.81 -9.79
N LEU A 502 13.83 3.29 -8.59
CA LEU A 502 14.75 3.37 -7.48
C LEU A 502 15.67 2.16 -7.54
N VAL A 503 16.93 2.41 -7.88
CA VAL A 503 17.94 1.35 -8.06
C VAL A 503 18.90 1.30 -6.88
N TYR A 504 19.44 0.11 -6.63
CA TYR A 504 20.46 -0.06 -5.60
C TYR A 504 21.71 0.77 -5.92
N ALA A 505 22.08 1.65 -5.01
CA ALA A 505 23.20 2.58 -5.16
C ALA A 505 24.48 2.14 -4.43
N GLY A 506 24.51 0.88 -3.94
CA GLY A 506 25.61 0.33 -3.16
C GLY A 506 25.36 0.38 -1.66
N GLN A 507 26.08 -0.47 -0.94
CA GLN A 507 25.84 -0.72 0.50
C GLN A 507 26.06 0.48 1.44
N ASN A 508 26.80 1.50 0.98
CA ASN A 508 27.13 2.68 1.79
C ASN A 508 26.16 3.85 1.60
N VAL A 509 25.15 3.68 0.75
CA VAL A 509 24.11 4.67 0.50
C VAL A 509 22.87 4.26 1.28
N ALA A 510 22.49 5.05 2.27
CA ALA A 510 21.29 4.74 3.06
C ALA A 510 20.01 4.98 2.27
N VAL A 511 19.92 6.10 1.56
CA VAL A 511 18.79 6.50 0.74
C VAL A 511 19.29 6.88 -0.65
N THR A 512 18.81 6.20 -1.68
CA THR A 512 19.07 6.55 -3.09
C THR A 512 18.06 7.60 -3.56
N GLU A 513 18.31 8.21 -4.69
CA GLU A 513 17.42 9.24 -5.22
C GLU A 513 17.20 9.04 -6.72
N THR A 514 16.00 9.31 -7.18
CA THR A 514 15.67 9.46 -8.60
C THR A 514 14.78 10.68 -8.78
N ALA A 515 14.70 11.20 -10.00
CA ALA A 515 13.91 12.39 -10.27
C ALA A 515 13.12 12.25 -11.57
N THR A 516 12.01 12.97 -11.64
CA THR A 516 11.23 13.14 -12.86
C THR A 516 10.70 14.56 -12.93
N SER A 517 10.44 15.04 -14.14
CA SER A 517 9.92 16.38 -14.35
C SER A 517 8.68 16.37 -15.23
N PHE A 518 7.74 17.23 -14.90
CA PHE A 518 6.49 17.42 -15.62
C PHE A 518 6.35 18.88 -16.06
N GLU A 519 5.76 19.05 -17.21
CA GLU A 519 5.40 20.37 -17.70
C GLU A 519 3.89 20.41 -17.95
N ASN A 520 3.22 21.47 -17.49
CA ASN A 520 1.82 21.71 -17.82
C ASN A 520 1.69 22.93 -18.71
N GLU A 521 0.76 22.82 -19.63
CA GLU A 521 0.32 23.95 -20.43
C GLU A 521 -0.66 24.81 -19.62
N ARG A 522 -0.63 26.11 -19.89
CA ARG A 522 -1.64 27.04 -19.38
C ARG A 522 -3.02 26.68 -19.91
N GLN A 523 -4.05 26.80 -19.08
CA GLN A 523 -5.42 26.84 -19.58
C GLN A 523 -5.59 28.10 -20.43
N LYS A 524 -6.15 27.91 -21.59
CA LYS A 524 -6.44 29.00 -22.53
C LYS A 524 -7.92 29.01 -22.81
N VAL A 525 -8.43 30.17 -23.01
CA VAL A 525 -9.80 30.40 -23.49
C VAL A 525 -9.77 31.13 -24.83
N GLU A 526 -10.75 30.86 -25.62
CA GLU A 526 -10.94 31.52 -26.88
C GLU A 526 -12.18 32.40 -26.77
N ILE A 527 -12.05 33.64 -27.21
CA ILE A 527 -13.17 34.56 -27.30
C ILE A 527 -13.53 34.71 -28.79
N SER A 528 -14.66 34.14 -29.18
CA SER A 528 -15.17 34.27 -30.53
C SER A 528 -16.11 35.49 -30.63
N LEU A 529 -15.87 36.33 -31.58
CA LEU A 529 -16.68 37.50 -31.88
C LEU A 529 -17.41 37.31 -33.19
N VAL A 530 -18.67 37.71 -33.21
CA VAL A 530 -19.47 37.80 -34.44
C VAL A 530 -20.07 39.18 -34.48
N LYS A 531 -19.74 39.92 -35.51
CA LYS A 531 -20.27 41.25 -35.77
C LYS A 531 -21.15 41.23 -37.01
N SER A 532 -22.32 41.79 -36.92
CA SER A 532 -23.18 42.06 -38.04
C SER A 532 -23.37 43.56 -38.19
N ILE A 533 -23.48 44.01 -39.41
CA ILE A 533 -23.84 45.40 -39.75
C ILE A 533 -25.10 45.38 -40.58
N GLU A 534 -25.91 46.44 -40.43
CA GLU A 534 -27.05 46.61 -41.27
C GLU A 534 -26.56 46.96 -42.73
N GLN A 535 -27.18 46.28 -43.66
CA GLN A 535 -26.80 46.45 -45.08
C GLN A 535 -27.89 47.17 -45.84
N ASN A 536 -27.47 48.04 -46.75
CA ASN A 536 -28.36 48.69 -47.71
C ASN A 536 -27.75 48.52 -49.07
N GLU A 537 -28.17 47.53 -49.82
CA GLU A 537 -27.67 47.20 -51.15
C GLU A 537 -27.90 48.37 -52.17
N HIS A 538 -28.99 49.12 -52.00
CA HIS A 538 -29.33 50.21 -52.89
C HIS A 538 -28.33 51.40 -52.89
N PHE A 539 -27.75 51.61 -51.70
CA PHE A 539 -26.72 52.63 -51.51
C PHE A 539 -25.31 52.07 -51.38
N GLY A 540 -25.13 50.73 -51.51
CA GLY A 540 -23.83 50.07 -51.36
C GLY A 540 -23.26 50.16 -49.95
N ILE A 541 -24.12 50.35 -48.95
CA ILE A 541 -23.72 50.49 -47.55
C ILE A 541 -23.72 49.10 -46.88
N GLY A 542 -22.66 48.74 -46.20
CA GLY A 542 -22.47 47.43 -45.50
C GLY A 542 -22.10 46.30 -46.46
N THR A 543 -21.87 46.57 -47.76
CA THR A 543 -21.57 45.54 -48.77
C THR A 543 -20.19 45.70 -49.42
N ASN A 544 -19.42 46.74 -49.07
CA ASN A 544 -18.12 47.04 -49.64
C ASN A 544 -16.91 46.75 -48.75
N GLY A 545 -17.03 45.77 -47.93
CA GLY A 545 -15.90 45.35 -47.05
C GLY A 545 -15.72 46.24 -45.83
N GLU A 546 -16.74 46.98 -45.42
CA GLU A 546 -16.71 47.83 -44.20
C GLU A 546 -16.40 47.04 -42.91
N MET A 547 -16.68 45.74 -42.90
CA MET A 547 -16.31 44.84 -41.77
C MET A 547 -14.82 44.88 -41.46
N LYS A 548 -13.96 45.01 -42.48
CA LYS A 548 -12.49 45.04 -42.30
C LYS A 548 -11.99 46.26 -41.53
N ASN A 549 -12.79 47.32 -41.47
CA ASN A 549 -12.43 48.54 -40.75
C ASN A 549 -12.91 48.57 -39.32
N ILE A 550 -13.52 47.47 -38.88
CA ILE A 550 -14.00 47.34 -37.51
C ILE A 550 -12.97 46.52 -36.71
N SER A 551 -12.53 47.07 -35.65
CA SER A 551 -11.68 46.39 -34.68
C SER A 551 -12.30 46.45 -33.28
N PHE A 552 -11.98 45.45 -32.47
CA PHE A 552 -12.38 45.40 -31.09
C PHE A 552 -11.13 45.45 -30.22
N GLY A 553 -11.19 46.17 -29.11
CA GLY A 553 -10.18 46.11 -28.07
C GLY A 553 -10.58 45.14 -27.01
N LEU A 554 -9.69 44.22 -26.64
CA LEU A 554 -9.83 43.41 -25.45
C LEU A 554 -9.24 44.17 -24.27
N PHE A 555 -10.06 44.47 -23.28
CA PHE A 555 -9.65 45.23 -22.11
C PHE A 555 -9.75 44.38 -20.84
N ALA A 556 -8.82 44.57 -19.94
CA ALA A 556 -8.92 43.97 -18.59
C ALA A 556 -10.10 44.61 -17.85
N ALA A 557 -11.04 43.81 -17.35
CA ALA A 557 -12.19 44.28 -16.58
C ALA A 557 -11.78 44.81 -15.20
N GLU A 558 -10.73 44.23 -14.65
CA GLU A 558 -10.13 44.59 -13.36
C GLU A 558 -8.59 44.59 -13.50
N GLU A 559 -7.89 45.05 -12.50
CA GLU A 559 -6.44 44.98 -12.50
C GLU A 559 -5.97 43.52 -12.42
N ILE A 560 -5.08 43.12 -13.35
CA ILE A 560 -4.50 41.77 -13.40
C ILE A 560 -3.01 41.88 -13.06
N VAL A 561 -2.65 41.43 -11.88
CA VAL A 561 -1.29 41.53 -11.33
C VAL A 561 -0.47 40.29 -11.72
N SER A 562 0.72 40.50 -12.29
CA SER A 562 1.66 39.44 -12.61
C SER A 562 2.49 39.02 -11.40
N ALA A 563 3.20 37.90 -11.52
CA ALA A 563 4.09 37.40 -10.45
C ALA A 563 5.26 38.35 -10.13
N SER A 564 5.67 39.22 -11.05
CA SER A 564 6.69 40.24 -10.80
C SER A 564 6.18 41.51 -10.12
N GLY A 565 4.85 41.62 -9.93
CA GLY A 565 4.21 42.79 -9.37
C GLY A 565 3.89 43.88 -10.40
N THR A 566 4.22 43.70 -11.69
CA THR A 566 3.70 44.53 -12.76
C THR A 566 2.26 44.16 -13.07
N SER A 567 1.45 45.11 -13.53
CA SER A 567 0.03 44.79 -13.73
C SER A 567 -0.50 45.34 -15.06
N ILE A 568 -1.53 44.68 -15.56
CA ILE A 568 -2.45 45.22 -16.52
C ILE A 568 -3.50 45.98 -15.73
N PRO A 569 -3.59 47.32 -15.87
CA PRO A 569 -4.55 48.08 -15.05
C PRO A 569 -5.99 47.77 -15.48
N ALA A 570 -6.94 48.04 -14.61
CA ALA A 570 -8.36 48.00 -14.99
C ALA A 570 -8.61 48.90 -16.18
N ASN A 571 -9.35 48.43 -17.17
CA ASN A 571 -9.54 49.04 -18.51
C ASN A 571 -8.25 49.17 -19.35
N GLY A 572 -7.17 48.47 -18.98
CA GLY A 572 -5.97 48.36 -19.82
C GLY A 572 -6.26 47.55 -21.08
N LEU A 573 -5.88 48.07 -22.24
CA LEU A 573 -6.03 47.40 -23.53
C LEU A 573 -4.98 46.29 -23.65
N VAL A 574 -5.44 45.05 -23.82
CA VAL A 574 -4.58 43.84 -23.91
C VAL A 574 -4.30 43.48 -25.37
N GLU A 575 -5.32 43.57 -26.24
CA GLU A 575 -5.23 43.18 -27.64
C GLU A 575 -6.22 43.96 -28.49
N ILE A 576 -5.83 44.21 -29.75
CA ILE A 576 -6.72 44.76 -30.77
C ILE A 576 -7.03 43.64 -31.76
N ILE A 577 -8.29 43.29 -31.86
CA ILE A 577 -8.80 42.19 -32.68
C ILE A 577 -9.47 42.80 -33.91
N SER A 578 -8.99 42.47 -35.11
CA SER A 578 -9.60 42.85 -36.39
C SER A 578 -10.56 41.77 -36.89
N LEU A 579 -11.67 42.18 -37.46
CA LEU A 579 -12.63 41.25 -38.03
C LEU A 579 -12.18 40.68 -39.38
N ASN A 580 -12.55 39.43 -39.62
CA ASN A 580 -12.52 38.81 -40.93
C ASN A 580 -13.59 39.42 -41.85
N GLU A 581 -13.55 39.08 -43.13
CA GLU A 581 -14.52 39.57 -44.11
C GLU A 581 -15.97 39.14 -43.81
N ASP A 582 -16.15 38.03 -43.14
CA ASP A 582 -17.43 37.48 -42.72
C ASP A 582 -17.95 38.04 -41.37
N GLY A 583 -17.23 39.01 -40.81
CA GLY A 583 -17.57 39.60 -39.51
C GLY A 583 -17.23 38.76 -38.32
N THR A 584 -16.46 37.69 -38.48
CA THR A 584 -15.97 36.85 -37.36
C THR A 584 -14.56 37.24 -36.95
N ALA A 585 -14.23 37.02 -35.69
CA ALA A 585 -12.86 37.07 -35.16
C ALA A 585 -12.74 36.12 -33.94
N LYS A 586 -11.53 35.74 -33.67
CA LYS A 586 -11.16 34.92 -32.52
C LYS A 586 -9.98 35.56 -31.80
#